data_62c1baf12fe9dd225d73a3fad2d49d91
#
_entry.id   62c1baf12fe9dd225d73a3fad2d49d91
#
_cell.length_a   1.000
_cell.length_b   1.000
_cell.length_c   1.000
_cell.angle_alpha   90.00
_cell.angle_beta   90.00
_cell.angle_gamma   90.00
#
_symmetry.space_group_name_H-M   'P 1'
#
loop_
_entity.id
_entity.type
_entity.pdbx_description
1 polymer ?
#
loop_
_entity_poly.entity_id
_entity_poly.type
_entity_poly.pdbx_seq_one_letter_code
_entity_poly.pdbx_strand_id
1 'polypeptide(L)'
;MNKEHSLQKASKARAQSINSIKYTDEPADRIKKDMDVELDLITVDWENLIPHPPANDSDSTKIDLQILERKTKNLTEEERSLVLLVDEDAFQLFSDYCKKNNLYYPEDLIRKVHKQTNAVILKLKYKFGRARPYQLAPELGYLISTLQTDTHHTPSYPSGHQHNGAITAEILSDIYPEHKTQWYKFAGMCGEARVLQGVHYPSDNEASMIVCRLLWENIKENLKE
;
A
#
# COMPACT_ATOMS: atom_id res chain seq x y z
N MET A 1 -3.21 40.75 -25.38
CA MET A 1 -3.25 39.36 -24.88
C MET A 1 -3.71 39.43 -23.43
N ASN A 2 -4.88 38.86 -23.12
CA ASN A 2 -5.60 39.14 -21.86
C ASN A 2 -4.88 38.48 -20.66
N LYS A 3 -4.71 39.20 -19.57
CA LYS A 3 -4.02 38.76 -18.33
C LYS A 3 -4.60 37.45 -17.80
N GLU A 4 -5.89 37.25 -17.97
CA GLU A 4 -6.65 36.06 -17.61
C GLU A 4 -6.21 34.82 -18.41
N HIS A 5 -5.99 34.96 -19.74
CA HIS A 5 -5.50 33.88 -20.60
C HIS A 5 -4.06 33.46 -20.24
N SER A 6 -3.22 34.43 -19.84
CA SER A 6 -1.86 34.16 -19.37
C SER A 6 -1.86 33.38 -18.04
N LEU A 7 -2.73 33.73 -17.10
CA LEU A 7 -2.89 33.05 -15.81
C LEU A 7 -3.42 31.61 -16.00
N GLN A 8 -4.40 31.39 -16.87
CA GLN A 8 -4.91 30.06 -17.19
C GLN A 8 -3.84 29.18 -17.82
N LYS A 9 -3.04 29.72 -18.76
CA LYS A 9 -1.93 29.00 -19.38
C LYS A 9 -0.85 28.59 -18.37
N ALA A 10 -0.49 29.49 -17.46
CA ALA A 10 0.47 29.22 -16.39
C ALA A 10 -0.04 28.14 -15.39
N SER A 11 -1.32 28.23 -15.00
CA SER A 11 -1.96 27.23 -14.13
C SER A 11 -1.98 25.84 -14.77
N LYS A 12 -2.34 25.75 -16.06
CA LYS A 12 -2.34 24.48 -16.80
C LYS A 12 -0.93 23.89 -16.94
N ALA A 13 0.07 24.71 -17.20
CA ALA A 13 1.47 24.26 -17.29
C ALA A 13 1.98 23.73 -15.95
N ARG A 14 1.64 24.39 -14.82
CA ARG A 14 1.98 23.94 -13.48
C ARG A 14 1.31 22.60 -13.14
N ALA A 15 0.03 22.45 -13.43
CA ALA A 15 -0.69 21.19 -13.22
C ALA A 15 -0.07 20.04 -14.02
N GLN A 16 0.30 20.29 -15.29
CA GLN A 16 1.01 19.29 -16.12
C GLN A 16 2.37 18.91 -15.53
N SER A 17 3.14 19.88 -15.01
CA SER A 17 4.42 19.64 -14.34
C SER A 17 4.25 18.78 -13.09
N ILE A 18 3.28 19.07 -12.24
CA ILE A 18 2.98 18.30 -11.02
C ILE A 18 2.56 16.86 -11.39
N ASN A 19 1.68 16.68 -12.38
CA ASN A 19 1.20 15.37 -12.78
C ASN A 19 2.26 14.51 -13.50
N SER A 20 3.37 15.12 -13.94
CA SER A 20 4.50 14.38 -14.51
C SER A 20 5.44 13.79 -13.45
N ILE A 21 5.30 14.16 -12.18
CA ILE A 21 6.13 13.62 -11.08
C ILE A 21 5.76 12.16 -10.87
N LYS A 22 6.75 11.27 -11.01
CA LYS A 22 6.61 9.83 -10.83
C LYS A 22 7.78 9.28 -10.02
N TYR A 23 7.59 8.09 -9.51
CA TYR A 23 8.70 7.28 -9.03
C TYR A 23 9.49 6.78 -10.23
N THR A 24 10.80 6.99 -10.25
CA THR A 24 11.65 6.79 -11.44
C THR A 24 12.69 5.69 -11.30
N ASP A 25 12.95 5.21 -10.07
CA ASP A 25 13.98 4.20 -9.87
C ASP A 25 13.52 2.85 -10.44
N GLU A 26 14.43 2.21 -11.18
CA GLU A 26 14.21 0.86 -11.69
C GLU A 26 14.14 -0.16 -10.53
N PRO A 27 13.39 -1.25 -10.70
CA PRO A 27 13.30 -2.28 -9.68
C PRO A 27 14.67 -2.94 -9.46
N ALA A 28 15.10 -3.01 -8.18
CA ALA A 28 16.28 -3.76 -7.79
C ALA A 28 16.14 -5.25 -8.16
N ASP A 29 17.25 -5.96 -8.32
CA ASP A 29 17.24 -7.36 -8.77
C ASP A 29 16.41 -8.29 -7.87
N ARG A 30 16.36 -8.04 -6.56
CA ARG A 30 15.47 -8.75 -5.65
C ARG A 30 14.00 -8.53 -6.03
N ILE A 31 13.61 -7.28 -6.29
CA ILE A 31 12.24 -6.92 -6.66
C ILE A 31 11.87 -7.56 -8.02
N LYS A 32 12.78 -7.57 -8.98
CA LYS A 32 12.56 -8.25 -10.28
C LYS A 32 12.25 -9.74 -10.08
N LYS A 33 13.04 -10.42 -9.23
CA LYS A 33 12.81 -11.84 -8.89
C LYS A 33 11.44 -12.06 -8.23
N ASP A 34 11.03 -11.16 -7.32
CA ASP A 34 9.72 -11.22 -6.67
C ASP A 34 8.58 -10.97 -7.68
N MET A 35 8.80 -10.16 -8.71
CA MET A 35 7.84 -9.92 -9.80
C MET A 35 7.74 -11.11 -10.77
N ASP A 36 8.81 -11.89 -10.95
CA ASP A 36 8.87 -13.02 -11.90
C ASP A 36 8.26 -14.33 -11.34
N VAL A 37 7.61 -14.25 -10.18
CA VAL A 37 6.92 -15.41 -9.59
C VAL A 37 5.77 -15.87 -10.50
N GLU A 38 5.68 -17.17 -10.70
CA GLU A 38 4.55 -17.80 -11.40
C GLU A 38 3.24 -17.59 -10.61
N LEU A 39 2.16 -17.24 -11.31
CA LEU A 39 0.86 -16.89 -10.74
C LEU A 39 -0.14 -18.05 -10.96
N ASP A 40 0.21 -19.27 -10.53
CA ASP A 40 -0.59 -20.48 -10.70
C ASP A 40 -1.92 -20.47 -9.93
N LEU A 41 -2.00 -19.68 -8.85
CA LEU A 41 -3.22 -19.47 -8.08
C LEU A 41 -4.07 -18.27 -8.54
N ILE A 42 -3.58 -17.44 -9.47
CA ILE A 42 -4.22 -16.20 -9.87
C ILE A 42 -4.58 -16.28 -11.36
N THR A 43 -5.88 -16.43 -11.65
CA THR A 43 -6.41 -16.59 -13.02
C THR A 43 -7.18 -15.37 -13.52
N VAL A 44 -7.43 -14.38 -12.64
CA VAL A 44 -8.12 -13.12 -13.02
C VAL A 44 -7.19 -12.15 -13.74
N ASP A 45 -7.78 -11.26 -14.52
CA ASP A 45 -7.08 -10.10 -15.11
C ASP A 45 -6.72 -9.10 -14.01
N TRP A 46 -5.64 -9.41 -13.27
CA TRP A 46 -5.17 -8.59 -12.14
C TRP A 46 -4.72 -7.19 -12.55
N GLU A 47 -4.36 -6.97 -13.81
CA GLU A 47 -3.88 -5.66 -14.28
C GLU A 47 -4.94 -4.57 -14.23
N ASN A 48 -6.21 -4.94 -14.25
CA ASN A 48 -7.36 -4.04 -14.27
C ASN A 48 -8.24 -4.14 -13.01
N LEU A 49 -7.75 -4.80 -11.92
CA LEU A 49 -8.50 -4.97 -10.68
C LEU A 49 -8.77 -3.66 -9.92
N ILE A 50 -7.88 -2.69 -10.05
CA ILE A 50 -8.01 -1.41 -9.35
C ILE A 50 -7.87 -0.22 -10.29
N PRO A 51 -8.52 0.91 -9.98
CA PRO A 51 -8.39 2.12 -10.78
C PRO A 51 -6.96 2.67 -10.71
N HIS A 52 -6.66 3.59 -11.61
CA HIS A 52 -5.43 4.38 -11.51
C HIS A 52 -5.40 5.16 -10.19
N PRO A 53 -4.20 5.41 -9.63
CA PRO A 53 -4.07 6.28 -8.46
C PRO A 53 -4.60 7.67 -8.77
N PRO A 54 -5.08 8.41 -7.75
CA PRO A 54 -5.46 9.81 -7.92
C PRO A 54 -4.33 10.63 -8.55
N ALA A 55 -4.68 11.55 -9.47
CA ALA A 55 -3.70 12.45 -10.09
C ALA A 55 -2.98 13.28 -9.01
N ASN A 56 -1.72 13.62 -9.24
CA ASN A 56 -0.89 14.30 -8.24
C ASN A 56 -1.47 15.65 -7.79
N ASP A 57 -2.15 16.39 -8.68
CA ASP A 57 -2.78 17.69 -8.39
C ASP A 57 -4.26 17.59 -7.98
N SER A 58 -4.82 16.38 -7.88
CA SER A 58 -6.23 16.15 -7.51
C SER A 58 -6.52 16.53 -6.06
N ASP A 59 -7.78 16.84 -5.77
CA ASP A 59 -8.22 17.12 -4.40
C ASP A 59 -8.08 15.90 -3.49
N SER A 60 -8.27 14.68 -4.01
CA SER A 60 -8.01 13.44 -3.28
C SER A 60 -6.56 13.35 -2.81
N THR A 61 -5.58 13.60 -3.69
CA THR A 61 -4.16 13.61 -3.32
C THR A 61 -3.83 14.72 -2.31
N LYS A 62 -4.44 15.90 -2.43
CA LYS A 62 -4.25 16.98 -1.45
C LYS A 62 -4.81 16.62 -0.08
N ILE A 63 -5.98 15.98 -0.03
CA ILE A 63 -6.56 15.46 1.24
C ILE A 63 -5.63 14.41 1.87
N ASP A 64 -5.13 13.47 1.08
CA ASP A 64 -4.14 12.50 1.54
C ASP A 64 -2.89 13.17 2.14
N LEU A 65 -2.34 14.19 1.47
CA LEU A 65 -1.17 14.93 1.94
C LEU A 65 -1.47 15.74 3.23
N GLN A 66 -2.66 16.32 3.38
CA GLN A 66 -3.09 16.99 4.61
C GLN A 66 -3.18 16.00 5.79
N ILE A 67 -3.66 14.77 5.55
CA ILE A 67 -3.70 13.72 6.56
C ILE A 67 -2.26 13.35 6.97
N LEU A 68 -1.37 13.15 6.00
CA LEU A 68 0.03 12.83 6.24
C LEU A 68 0.75 13.94 7.02
N GLU A 69 0.63 15.21 6.61
CA GLU A 69 1.25 16.34 7.28
C GLU A 69 0.85 16.42 8.76
N ARG A 70 -0.43 16.18 9.06
CA ARG A 70 -0.93 16.17 10.43
C ARG A 70 -0.41 14.99 11.23
N LYS A 71 -0.44 13.76 10.64
CA LYS A 71 -0.10 12.52 11.34
C LYS A 71 1.40 12.34 11.55
N THR A 72 2.23 12.81 10.63
CA THR A 72 3.68 12.60 10.70
C THR A 72 4.40 13.64 11.57
N LYS A 73 3.72 14.71 11.98
CA LYS A 73 4.35 15.83 12.66
C LYS A 73 4.90 15.50 14.05
N ASN A 74 4.13 14.75 14.85
CA ASN A 74 4.46 14.41 16.24
C ASN A 74 3.98 13.00 16.55
N LEU A 75 4.76 11.99 16.21
CA LEU A 75 4.44 10.60 16.53
C LEU A 75 4.61 10.35 18.04
N THR A 76 3.63 9.67 18.64
CA THR A 76 3.79 9.11 19.97
C THR A 76 4.77 7.92 19.96
N GLU A 77 5.19 7.47 21.14
CA GLU A 77 6.08 6.30 21.24
C GLU A 77 5.38 5.01 20.79
N GLU A 78 4.10 4.89 21.05
CA GLU A 78 3.27 3.76 20.59
C GLU A 78 3.16 3.74 19.07
N GLU A 79 2.97 4.92 18.44
CA GLU A 79 2.92 5.03 16.97
C GLU A 79 4.28 4.71 16.33
N ARG A 80 5.39 5.15 16.93
CA ARG A 80 6.74 4.78 16.48
C ARG A 80 6.98 3.28 16.58
N SER A 81 6.59 2.69 17.71
CA SER A 81 6.71 1.24 17.93
C SER A 81 5.89 0.44 16.91
N LEU A 82 4.68 0.91 16.58
CA LEU A 82 3.86 0.29 15.53
C LEU A 82 4.52 0.37 14.15
N VAL A 83 5.10 1.54 13.80
CA VAL A 83 5.81 1.71 12.53
C VAL A 83 6.97 0.73 12.41
N LEU A 84 7.79 0.62 13.46
CA LEU A 84 8.96 -0.27 13.47
C LEU A 84 8.53 -1.75 13.41
N LEU A 85 7.54 -2.15 14.20
CA LEU A 85 7.01 -3.52 14.19
C LEU A 85 6.50 -3.91 12.79
N VAL A 86 5.70 -3.07 12.16
CA VAL A 86 5.12 -3.36 10.83
C VAL A 86 6.19 -3.32 9.74
N ASP A 87 7.18 -2.45 9.85
CA ASP A 87 8.29 -2.38 8.89
C ASP A 87 9.16 -3.64 8.95
N GLU A 88 9.40 -4.19 10.15
CA GLU A 88 10.17 -5.42 10.37
C GLU A 88 9.36 -6.66 9.97
N ASP A 89 8.16 -6.83 10.53
CA ASP A 89 7.27 -7.97 10.23
C ASP A 89 5.79 -7.63 10.44
N ALA A 90 5.10 -7.29 9.36
CA ALA A 90 3.65 -7.04 9.39
C ALA A 90 2.81 -8.26 9.79
N PHE A 91 3.34 -9.49 9.64
CA PHE A 91 2.62 -10.74 9.97
C PHE A 91 2.62 -11.03 11.47
N GLN A 92 3.55 -10.44 12.22
CA GLN A 92 3.70 -10.69 13.66
C GLN A 92 2.42 -10.34 14.44
N LEU A 93 1.69 -9.27 14.06
CA LEU A 93 0.42 -8.91 14.68
C LEU A 93 -0.60 -10.08 14.70
N PHE A 94 -0.63 -10.85 13.61
CA PHE A 94 -1.56 -11.96 13.40
C PHE A 94 -1.07 -13.22 14.11
N SER A 95 0.21 -13.58 13.97
CA SER A 95 0.79 -14.78 14.58
C SER A 95 0.79 -14.70 16.10
N ASP A 96 1.10 -13.54 16.69
CA ASP A 96 1.04 -13.32 18.14
C ASP A 96 -0.39 -13.42 18.66
N TYR A 97 -1.38 -12.89 17.94
CA TYR A 97 -2.77 -13.04 18.32
C TYR A 97 -3.23 -14.49 18.26
N CYS A 98 -2.89 -15.23 17.21
CA CYS A 98 -3.18 -16.65 17.11
C CYS A 98 -2.57 -17.42 18.28
N LYS A 99 -1.30 -17.20 18.57
CA LYS A 99 -0.60 -17.82 19.71
C LYS A 99 -1.29 -17.53 21.06
N LYS A 100 -1.65 -16.25 21.28
CA LYS A 100 -2.32 -15.82 22.53
C LYS A 100 -3.70 -16.45 22.72
N ASN A 101 -4.41 -16.76 21.62
CA ASN A 101 -5.76 -17.30 21.65
C ASN A 101 -5.81 -18.81 21.37
N ASN A 102 -4.66 -19.51 21.35
CA ASN A 102 -4.54 -20.94 21.01
C ASN A 102 -5.15 -21.29 19.65
N LEU A 103 -5.04 -20.38 18.66
CA LEU A 103 -5.44 -20.61 17.28
C LEU A 103 -4.24 -21.09 16.46
N TYR A 104 -4.47 -21.97 15.50
CA TYR A 104 -3.45 -22.36 14.53
C TYR A 104 -3.19 -21.21 13.56
N TYR A 105 -1.92 -20.83 13.38
CA TYR A 105 -1.51 -19.86 12.37
C TYR A 105 -1.05 -20.60 11.11
N PRO A 106 -1.78 -20.49 9.96
CA PRO A 106 -1.51 -21.27 8.76
C PRO A 106 -0.36 -20.67 7.94
N GLU A 107 0.85 -20.67 8.49
CA GLU A 107 2.01 -19.97 7.93
C GLU A 107 2.31 -20.37 6.49
N ASP A 108 2.29 -21.68 6.17
CA ASP A 108 2.60 -22.19 4.84
C ASP A 108 1.59 -21.69 3.79
N LEU A 109 0.30 -21.69 4.14
CA LEU A 109 -0.75 -21.16 3.26
C LEU A 109 -0.56 -19.66 3.05
N ILE A 110 -0.33 -18.91 4.12
CA ILE A 110 -0.11 -17.46 4.05
C ILE A 110 1.12 -17.15 3.19
N ARG A 111 2.23 -17.85 3.39
CA ARG A 111 3.45 -17.68 2.58
C ARG A 111 3.22 -18.00 1.10
N LYS A 112 2.53 -19.11 0.80
CA LYS A 112 2.21 -19.51 -0.58
C LYS A 112 1.38 -18.45 -1.28
N VAL A 113 0.31 -17.98 -0.65
CA VAL A 113 -0.59 -16.96 -1.20
C VAL A 113 0.12 -15.61 -1.31
N HIS A 114 0.80 -15.19 -0.22
CA HIS A 114 1.54 -13.94 -0.20
C HIS A 114 2.58 -13.85 -1.32
N LYS A 115 3.32 -14.91 -1.60
CA LYS A 115 4.34 -14.93 -2.64
C LYS A 115 3.77 -14.50 -4.00
N GLN A 116 2.60 -14.99 -4.38
CA GLN A 116 1.98 -14.67 -5.66
C GLN A 116 1.28 -13.31 -5.66
N THR A 117 0.54 -13.02 -4.59
CA THR A 117 -0.15 -11.71 -4.48
C THR A 117 0.83 -10.56 -4.37
N ASN A 118 1.99 -10.74 -3.70
CA ASN A 118 3.06 -9.75 -3.67
C ASN A 118 3.65 -9.48 -5.06
N ALA A 119 3.81 -10.51 -5.90
CA ALA A 119 4.23 -10.31 -7.29
C ALA A 119 3.25 -9.41 -8.06
N VAL A 120 1.94 -9.60 -7.88
CA VAL A 120 0.91 -8.73 -8.47
C VAL A 120 1.03 -7.30 -7.94
N ILE A 121 1.15 -7.12 -6.62
CA ILE A 121 1.33 -5.79 -6.00
C ILE A 121 2.56 -5.08 -6.59
N LEU A 122 3.69 -5.75 -6.71
CA LEU A 122 4.91 -5.17 -7.26
C LEU A 122 4.73 -4.80 -8.73
N LYS A 123 4.13 -5.66 -9.55
CA LYS A 123 3.82 -5.34 -10.96
C LYS A 123 2.91 -4.12 -11.07
N LEU A 124 1.85 -4.02 -10.26
CA LEU A 124 0.97 -2.86 -10.21
C LEU A 124 1.72 -1.59 -9.77
N LYS A 125 2.63 -1.68 -8.79
CA LYS A 125 3.46 -0.55 -8.37
C LYS A 125 4.23 0.06 -9.54
N TYR A 126 4.95 -0.75 -10.30
CA TYR A 126 5.75 -0.27 -11.44
C TYR A 126 4.90 0.09 -12.65
N LYS A 127 3.73 -0.55 -12.85
CA LYS A 127 2.74 -0.14 -13.87
C LYS A 127 2.25 1.30 -13.64
N PHE A 128 1.92 1.65 -12.41
CA PHE A 128 1.40 2.99 -12.09
C PHE A 128 2.50 4.03 -11.84
N GLY A 129 3.60 3.65 -11.23
CA GLY A 129 4.73 4.53 -10.97
C GLY A 129 4.39 5.72 -10.07
N ARG A 130 3.44 5.60 -9.12
CA ARG A 130 3.03 6.70 -8.24
C ARG A 130 4.20 7.18 -7.39
N ALA A 131 4.49 8.48 -7.43
CA ALA A 131 5.48 9.11 -6.56
C ALA A 131 5.12 8.91 -5.08
N ARG A 132 6.13 8.76 -4.23
CA ARG A 132 5.96 8.70 -2.77
C ARG A 132 5.55 10.07 -2.21
N PRO A 133 4.86 10.11 -1.05
CA PRO A 133 4.47 11.38 -0.42
C PRO A 133 5.64 12.36 -0.27
N TYR A 134 6.79 11.90 0.19
CA TYR A 134 7.98 12.75 0.37
C TYR A 134 8.57 13.31 -0.94
N GLN A 135 8.26 12.70 -2.09
CA GLN A 135 8.66 13.20 -3.42
C GLN A 135 7.69 14.29 -3.93
N LEU A 136 6.39 14.14 -3.64
CA LEU A 136 5.35 15.02 -4.18
C LEU A 136 5.00 16.19 -3.24
N ALA A 137 5.01 15.97 -1.93
CA ALA A 137 4.57 16.94 -0.93
C ALA A 137 5.24 18.33 -1.05
N PRO A 138 6.58 18.44 -1.24
CA PRO A 138 7.25 19.72 -1.37
C PRO A 138 6.73 20.54 -2.56
N GLU A 139 6.42 19.92 -3.67
CA GLU A 139 5.92 20.55 -4.89
C GLU A 139 4.51 21.14 -4.73
N LEU A 140 3.77 20.61 -3.77
CA LEU A 140 2.41 21.07 -3.40
C LEU A 140 2.39 21.91 -2.13
N GLY A 141 3.54 22.13 -1.49
CA GLY A 141 3.68 23.00 -0.32
C GLY A 141 3.31 22.33 1.02
N TYR A 142 3.35 20.98 1.08
CA TYR A 142 3.14 20.20 2.31
C TYR A 142 4.46 19.80 2.95
N LEU A 143 4.47 19.69 4.29
CA LEU A 143 5.61 19.25 5.08
C LEU A 143 5.33 17.88 5.69
N ILE A 144 5.98 16.85 5.19
CA ILE A 144 5.83 15.47 5.68
C ILE A 144 7.14 15.03 6.32
N SER A 145 7.06 14.64 7.59
CA SER A 145 8.19 14.02 8.31
C SER A 145 8.20 12.51 8.02
N THR A 146 9.26 12.03 7.39
CA THR A 146 9.41 10.60 7.07
C THR A 146 10.31 9.92 8.09
N LEU A 147 9.80 8.89 8.77
CA LEU A 147 10.63 8.01 9.57
C LEU A 147 11.39 7.06 8.64
N GLN A 148 12.73 7.15 8.65
CA GLN A 148 13.58 6.37 7.75
C GLN A 148 13.60 4.89 8.16
N THR A 149 13.36 4.01 7.19
CA THR A 149 13.48 2.54 7.28
C THR A 149 13.93 1.99 5.93
N ASP A 150 14.15 0.68 5.83
CA ASP A 150 14.74 0.05 4.63
C ASP A 150 13.71 -0.41 3.57
N THR A 151 12.41 -0.19 3.78
CA THR A 151 11.37 -0.88 2.98
C THR A 151 10.55 0.00 2.02
N HIS A 152 10.94 1.26 1.74
CA HIS A 152 10.15 2.18 0.90
C HIS A 152 10.79 2.54 -0.45
N HIS A 153 11.59 1.63 -1.01
CA HIS A 153 12.33 1.81 -2.27
C HIS A 153 11.60 1.22 -3.51
N THR A 154 10.29 1.42 -3.58
CA THR A 154 9.42 1.05 -4.70
C THR A 154 8.36 2.13 -4.89
N PRO A 155 7.64 2.20 -6.04
CA PRO A 155 6.53 3.14 -6.21
C PRO A 155 5.49 3.05 -5.09
N SER A 156 4.71 4.13 -4.89
CA SER A 156 3.79 4.21 -3.74
C SER A 156 2.56 3.31 -3.85
N TYR A 157 1.91 3.25 -4.99
CA TYR A 157 0.58 2.67 -5.19
C TYR A 157 0.62 1.32 -5.91
N PRO A 158 -0.08 0.30 -5.40
CA PRO A 158 -0.73 0.17 -4.09
C PRO A 158 0.26 -0.09 -2.93
N SER A 159 -0.18 -0.02 -1.67
CA SER A 159 0.68 -0.19 -0.49
C SER A 159 1.06 -1.66 -0.23
N GLY A 160 2.37 -1.97 -0.17
CA GLY A 160 2.85 -3.35 0.08
C GLY A 160 2.58 -3.85 1.50
N HIS A 161 2.83 -3.05 2.54
CA HIS A 161 2.58 -3.48 3.92
C HIS A 161 1.08 -3.57 4.25
N GLN A 162 0.25 -2.68 3.67
CA GLN A 162 -1.20 -2.87 3.73
C GLN A 162 -1.63 -4.17 3.06
N HIS A 163 -1.02 -4.54 1.93
CA HIS A 163 -1.26 -5.83 1.27
C HIS A 163 -0.92 -7.00 2.19
N ASN A 164 0.23 -6.98 2.89
CA ASN A 164 0.61 -8.05 3.82
C ASN A 164 -0.47 -8.27 4.89
N GLY A 165 -0.95 -7.18 5.50
CA GLY A 165 -2.03 -7.23 6.47
C GLY A 165 -3.37 -7.66 5.86
N ALA A 166 -3.73 -7.10 4.69
CA ALA A 166 -5.02 -7.35 4.06
C ALA A 166 -5.17 -8.81 3.61
N ILE A 167 -4.18 -9.37 2.90
CA ILE A 167 -4.26 -10.76 2.44
C ILE A 167 -4.29 -11.76 3.60
N THR A 168 -3.55 -11.47 4.68
CA THR A 168 -3.57 -12.30 5.90
C THR A 168 -4.94 -12.23 6.56
N ALA A 169 -5.55 -11.03 6.63
CA ALA A 169 -6.89 -10.86 7.19
C ALA A 169 -7.97 -11.60 6.39
N GLU A 170 -7.88 -11.60 5.06
CA GLU A 170 -8.82 -12.36 4.20
C GLU A 170 -8.71 -13.87 4.48
N ILE A 171 -7.48 -14.43 4.47
CA ILE A 171 -7.24 -15.85 4.75
C ILE A 171 -7.76 -16.24 6.14
N LEU A 172 -7.37 -15.49 7.17
CA LEU A 172 -7.75 -15.80 8.55
C LEU A 172 -9.24 -15.56 8.82
N SER A 173 -9.90 -14.66 8.08
CA SER A 173 -11.35 -14.46 8.19
C SER A 173 -12.17 -15.63 7.65
N ASP A 174 -11.66 -16.33 6.65
CA ASP A 174 -12.30 -17.56 6.15
C ASP A 174 -12.08 -18.75 7.08
N ILE A 175 -10.93 -18.80 7.77
CA ILE A 175 -10.61 -19.87 8.74
C ILE A 175 -11.28 -19.63 10.09
N TYR A 176 -11.28 -18.39 10.57
CA TYR A 176 -11.78 -17.98 11.89
C TYR A 176 -12.72 -16.77 11.74
N PRO A 177 -13.93 -16.96 11.20
CA PRO A 177 -14.87 -15.86 10.93
C PRO A 177 -15.30 -15.10 12.19
N GLU A 178 -15.28 -15.76 13.37
CA GLU A 178 -15.58 -15.14 14.67
C GLU A 178 -14.57 -14.08 15.08
N HIS A 179 -13.35 -14.15 14.55
CA HIS A 179 -12.27 -13.17 14.80
C HIS A 179 -12.13 -12.12 13.67
N LYS A 180 -13.02 -12.11 12.68
CA LYS A 180 -12.94 -11.26 11.49
C LYS A 180 -12.65 -9.78 11.79
N THR A 181 -13.37 -9.21 12.76
CA THR A 181 -13.17 -7.81 13.17
C THR A 181 -11.73 -7.54 13.63
N GLN A 182 -11.12 -8.48 14.34
CA GLN A 182 -9.75 -8.35 14.81
C GLN A 182 -8.73 -8.46 13.65
N TRP A 183 -8.98 -9.36 12.70
CA TRP A 183 -8.11 -9.50 11.52
C TRP A 183 -8.06 -8.21 10.69
N TYR A 184 -9.22 -7.61 10.40
CA TYR A 184 -9.27 -6.35 9.68
C TYR A 184 -8.74 -5.16 10.49
N LYS A 185 -8.81 -5.19 11.82
CA LYS A 185 -8.13 -4.21 12.67
C LYS A 185 -6.62 -4.27 12.48
N PHE A 186 -6.03 -5.48 12.49
CA PHE A 186 -4.59 -5.65 12.24
C PHE A 186 -4.19 -5.23 10.82
N ALA A 187 -4.99 -5.58 9.81
CA ALA A 187 -4.77 -5.08 8.46
C ALA A 187 -4.77 -3.55 8.40
N GLY A 188 -5.71 -2.89 9.08
CA GLY A 188 -5.74 -1.44 9.19
C GLY A 188 -4.50 -0.86 9.88
N MET A 189 -3.99 -1.53 10.92
CA MET A 189 -2.75 -1.12 11.60
C MET A 189 -1.53 -1.20 10.68
N CYS A 190 -1.45 -2.21 9.79
CA CYS A 190 -0.37 -2.30 8.80
C CYS A 190 -0.37 -1.09 7.84
N GLY A 191 -1.52 -0.67 7.36
CA GLY A 191 -1.64 0.52 6.51
C GLY A 191 -1.40 1.82 7.27
N GLU A 192 -1.95 1.94 8.48
CA GLU A 192 -1.77 3.12 9.34
C GLU A 192 -0.30 3.35 9.67
N ALA A 193 0.46 2.31 9.97
CA ALA A 193 1.89 2.39 10.21
C ALA A 193 2.62 3.06 9.03
N ARG A 194 2.22 2.80 7.79
CA ARG A 194 2.85 3.40 6.60
C ARG A 194 2.46 4.85 6.37
N VAL A 195 1.26 5.25 6.80
CA VAL A 195 0.81 6.66 6.82
C VAL A 195 1.56 7.43 7.91
N LEU A 196 1.65 6.88 9.12
CA LEU A 196 2.43 7.45 10.24
C LEU A 196 3.92 7.59 9.87
N GLN A 197 4.47 6.65 9.14
CA GLN A 197 5.84 6.72 8.63
C GLN A 197 6.05 7.81 7.56
N GLY A 198 4.98 8.29 6.90
CA GLY A 198 5.05 9.30 5.85
C GLY A 198 5.43 8.77 4.46
N VAL A 199 5.28 7.46 4.21
CA VAL A 199 5.74 6.81 2.97
C VAL A 199 4.63 6.30 2.05
N HIS A 200 3.38 6.28 2.53
CA HIS A 200 2.20 5.91 1.75
C HIS A 200 1.04 6.88 1.97
N TYR A 201 0.27 7.12 0.91
CA TYR A 201 -1.00 7.83 0.99
C TYR A 201 -2.09 6.91 1.58
N PRO A 202 -3.10 7.43 2.30
CA PRO A 202 -4.30 6.65 2.65
C PRO A 202 -4.93 5.92 1.46
N SER A 203 -5.03 6.56 0.31
CA SER A 203 -5.56 5.96 -0.93
C SER A 203 -4.74 4.78 -1.47
N ASP A 204 -3.42 4.69 -1.18
CA ASP A 204 -2.62 3.50 -1.50
C ASP A 204 -3.05 2.28 -0.68
N ASN A 205 -3.44 2.51 0.59
CA ASN A 205 -3.91 1.46 1.50
C ASN A 205 -5.30 0.97 1.09
N GLU A 206 -6.22 1.88 0.73
CA GLU A 206 -7.55 1.54 0.23
C GLU A 206 -7.46 0.65 -1.01
N ALA A 207 -6.59 1.00 -1.96
CA ALA A 207 -6.36 0.19 -3.15
C ALA A 207 -5.85 -1.22 -2.82
N SER A 208 -4.94 -1.35 -1.82
CA SER A 208 -4.44 -2.64 -1.38
C SER A 208 -5.52 -3.51 -0.76
N MET A 209 -6.42 -2.94 0.04
CA MET A 209 -7.57 -3.67 0.59
C MET A 209 -8.47 -4.24 -0.51
N ILE A 210 -8.73 -3.43 -1.55
CA ILE A 210 -9.59 -3.85 -2.69
C ILE A 210 -8.92 -4.98 -3.46
N VAL A 211 -7.66 -4.81 -3.87
CA VAL A 211 -6.96 -5.82 -4.68
C VAL A 211 -6.78 -7.13 -3.92
N CYS A 212 -6.47 -7.09 -2.62
CA CYS A 212 -6.29 -8.29 -1.81
C CYS A 212 -7.59 -9.10 -1.70
N ARG A 213 -8.73 -8.43 -1.47
CA ARG A 213 -10.03 -9.11 -1.44
C ARG A 213 -10.34 -9.79 -2.77
N LEU A 214 -10.16 -9.10 -3.89
CA LEU A 214 -10.44 -9.65 -5.21
C LEU A 214 -9.50 -10.81 -5.57
N LEU A 215 -8.22 -10.70 -5.21
CA LEU A 215 -7.26 -11.78 -5.41
C LEU A 215 -7.59 -12.98 -4.52
N TRP A 216 -7.96 -12.77 -3.25
CA TRP A 216 -8.31 -13.86 -2.35
C TRP A 216 -9.56 -14.63 -2.82
N GLU A 217 -10.60 -13.92 -3.25
CA GLU A 217 -11.81 -14.56 -3.83
C GLU A 217 -11.45 -15.49 -5.00
N ASN A 218 -10.54 -15.09 -5.87
CA ASN A 218 -10.06 -15.92 -6.99
C ASN A 218 -9.16 -17.07 -6.52
N ILE A 219 -8.20 -16.79 -5.63
CA ILE A 219 -7.24 -17.79 -5.15
C ILE A 219 -7.93 -18.93 -4.40
N LYS A 220 -8.91 -18.62 -3.53
CA LYS A 220 -9.58 -19.65 -2.75
C LYS A 220 -10.43 -20.61 -3.58
N GLU A 221 -10.88 -20.19 -4.78
CA GLU A 221 -11.51 -21.07 -5.74
C GLU A 221 -10.50 -22.07 -6.31
N ASN A 222 -9.31 -21.59 -6.68
CA ASN A 222 -8.24 -22.40 -7.26
C ASN A 222 -7.50 -23.30 -6.24
N LEU A 223 -7.61 -22.99 -4.93
CA LEU A 223 -7.08 -23.85 -3.86
C LEU A 223 -7.96 -25.10 -3.58
N LYS A 224 -9.19 -25.15 -4.10
CA LYS A 224 -10.11 -26.27 -3.92
C LYS A 224 -9.97 -27.36 -4.98
N GLU A 225 -9.27 -27.05 -6.08
CA GLU A 225 -8.93 -27.99 -7.14
C GLU A 225 -7.62 -28.72 -6.84
#